data_71fefcd4bf048ea5b6fa7da705fdf0b2
#
_entry.id   71fefcd4bf048ea5b6fa7da705fdf0b2
#
_cell.length_a   1.000
_cell.length_b   1.000
_cell.length_c   1.000
_cell.angle_alpha   90.00
_cell.angle_beta   90.00
_cell.angle_gamma   90.00
#
_symmetry.space_group_name_H-M   'P 1'
#
loop_
_entity.id
_entity.type
_entity.pdbx_description
1 polymer ?
#
loop_
_entity_poly.entity_id
_entity_poly.type
_entity_poly.pdbx_seq_one_letter_code
_entity_poly.pdbx_strand_id
1 'polypeptide(L)'
;FTFENEPTTVELTKSDLTTGEELPGAHLKVTDEAGNTVDEWTSTKEAHAINELVVGKKYKLTETKPADGFVTAESIEFTIENTAEIQKHEMKDDVTKVQISKTDITGDQEIPGAKLTILDENDQVVESWTSSDKPHYVEKLPIGKYTLREEQAPKGFILTNDVTFEVADTGEIQTVSMKDDTAKGKVIINKTDADTEKPLKGVEYELRDSKGKVLDRKSVV
;
A
#
# COMPACT_ATOMS: atom_id res chain seq x y z
N PHE A 1 -55.59 8.62 31.72
CA PHE A 1 -54.21 9.05 31.53
C PHE A 1 -53.63 8.15 30.45
N THR A 2 -53.15 8.72 29.38
CA THR A 2 -52.39 8.04 28.33
C THR A 2 -50.92 8.23 28.66
N PHE A 3 -50.16 7.15 28.78
CA PHE A 3 -48.70 7.21 28.85
C PHE A 3 -48.18 6.95 27.44
N GLU A 4 -47.48 7.89 26.89
CA GLU A 4 -46.75 7.74 25.63
C GLU A 4 -45.27 7.44 25.97
N ASN A 5 -44.76 6.32 25.45
CA ASN A 5 -43.35 5.97 25.54
C ASN A 5 -42.70 6.28 24.19
N GLU A 6 -41.60 7.00 24.21
CA GLU A 6 -40.79 7.16 23.03
C GLU A 6 -39.78 6.00 22.92
N PRO A 7 -39.55 5.46 21.72
CA PRO A 7 -38.57 4.41 21.53
C PRO A 7 -37.15 4.98 21.74
N THR A 8 -36.28 4.14 22.26
CA THR A 8 -34.84 4.46 22.26
C THR A 8 -34.32 4.48 20.84
N THR A 9 -33.42 5.44 20.54
CA THR A 9 -32.77 5.53 19.25
C THR A 9 -31.26 5.65 19.45
N VAL A 10 -30.47 4.84 18.70
CA VAL A 10 -29.03 4.88 18.66
C VAL A 10 -28.61 5.16 17.23
N GLU A 11 -27.77 6.14 17.03
CA GLU A 11 -27.07 6.39 15.76
C GLU A 11 -25.63 5.86 15.84
N LEU A 12 -25.26 5.03 14.88
CA LEU A 12 -23.95 4.42 14.75
C LEU A 12 -23.27 4.98 13.49
N THR A 13 -22.15 5.68 13.70
CA THR A 13 -21.36 6.32 12.65
C THR A 13 -20.12 5.49 12.37
N LYS A 14 -19.80 5.30 11.11
CA LYS A 14 -18.54 4.69 10.64
C LYS A 14 -17.75 5.76 9.90
N SER A 15 -16.57 6.13 10.41
CA SER A 15 -15.78 7.25 9.85
C SER A 15 -14.32 6.93 9.62
N ASP A 16 -13.70 7.68 8.72
CA ASP A 16 -12.25 7.69 8.48
C ASP A 16 -11.56 8.41 9.66
N LEU A 17 -10.61 7.75 10.30
CA LEU A 17 -9.88 8.27 11.47
C LEU A 17 -9.19 9.61 11.19
N THR A 18 -8.72 9.82 9.95
CA THR A 18 -7.94 11.00 9.56
C THR A 18 -8.82 12.18 9.17
N THR A 19 -9.87 11.93 8.39
CA THR A 19 -10.73 12.99 7.85
C THR A 19 -11.96 13.26 8.72
N GLY A 20 -12.41 12.26 9.48
CA GLY A 20 -13.66 12.30 10.23
C GLY A 20 -14.92 12.21 9.37
N GLU A 21 -14.76 11.97 8.05
CA GLU A 21 -15.88 11.79 7.16
C GLU A 21 -16.48 10.39 7.27
N GLU A 22 -17.80 10.29 7.05
CA GLU A 22 -18.48 8.99 6.98
C GLU A 22 -17.82 8.07 5.95
N LEU A 23 -17.58 6.83 6.35
CA LEU A 23 -16.87 5.82 5.56
C LEU A 23 -17.86 4.76 5.05
N PRO A 24 -18.26 4.80 3.76
CA PRO A 24 -19.12 3.78 3.17
C PRO A 24 -18.34 2.51 2.82
N GLY A 25 -19.04 1.35 2.86
CA GLY A 25 -18.52 0.07 2.37
C GLY A 25 -18.04 -0.90 3.45
N ALA A 26 -17.96 -0.49 4.71
CA ALA A 26 -17.68 -1.38 5.83
C ALA A 26 -18.89 -2.23 6.20
N HIS A 27 -18.69 -3.50 6.52
CA HIS A 27 -19.73 -4.39 7.00
C HIS A 27 -19.76 -4.39 8.53
N LEU A 28 -20.86 -3.98 9.09
CA LEU A 28 -21.06 -3.76 10.52
C LEU A 28 -22.15 -4.65 11.07
N LYS A 29 -21.98 -5.06 12.32
CA LYS A 29 -22.90 -5.95 13.03
C LYS A 29 -23.04 -5.53 14.48
N VAL A 30 -24.28 -5.44 14.96
CA VAL A 30 -24.60 -5.27 16.37
C VAL A 30 -25.11 -6.58 16.95
N THR A 31 -24.55 -6.97 18.10
CA THR A 31 -24.99 -8.14 18.88
C THR A 31 -25.42 -7.76 20.28
N ASP A 32 -26.32 -8.55 20.86
CA ASP A 32 -26.70 -8.47 22.28
C ASP A 32 -25.66 -9.17 23.18
N GLU A 33 -25.90 -9.15 24.50
CA GLU A 33 -25.04 -9.81 25.50
C GLU A 33 -24.94 -11.34 25.34
N ALA A 34 -25.93 -11.97 24.70
CA ALA A 34 -25.93 -13.40 24.41
C ALA A 34 -25.23 -13.75 23.08
N GLY A 35 -24.80 -12.75 22.32
CA GLY A 35 -24.16 -12.90 21.02
C GLY A 35 -25.13 -13.02 19.85
N ASN A 36 -26.45 -12.81 20.08
CA ASN A 36 -27.42 -12.81 19.00
C ASN A 36 -27.28 -11.55 18.16
N THR A 37 -27.39 -11.69 16.83
CA THR A 37 -27.40 -10.55 15.92
C THR A 37 -28.66 -9.75 16.11
N VAL A 38 -28.52 -8.46 16.38
CA VAL A 38 -29.61 -7.48 16.50
C VAL A 38 -29.81 -6.75 15.19
N ASP A 39 -28.69 -6.35 14.55
CA ASP A 39 -28.70 -5.68 13.26
C ASP A 39 -27.37 -5.94 12.52
N GLU A 40 -27.41 -5.87 11.19
CA GLU A 40 -26.25 -6.05 10.32
C GLU A 40 -26.47 -5.24 9.02
N TRP A 41 -25.50 -4.41 8.67
CA TRP A 41 -25.59 -3.53 7.49
C TRP A 41 -24.24 -3.23 6.88
N THR A 42 -24.25 -2.63 5.69
CA THR A 42 -23.08 -2.00 5.08
C THR A 42 -23.14 -0.50 5.31
N SER A 43 -22.05 0.10 5.81
CA SER A 43 -21.98 1.54 6.07
C SER A 43 -22.18 2.36 4.80
N THR A 44 -22.77 3.53 4.98
CA THR A 44 -23.04 4.51 3.92
C THR A 44 -22.40 5.85 4.25
N LYS A 45 -22.79 6.91 3.55
CA LYS A 45 -22.41 8.30 3.88
C LYS A 45 -23.25 8.92 4.99
N GLU A 46 -24.09 8.14 5.64
CA GLU A 46 -25.01 8.58 6.69
C GLU A 46 -24.90 7.63 7.87
N ALA A 47 -25.12 8.14 9.07
CA ALA A 47 -25.20 7.34 10.28
C ALA A 47 -26.34 6.32 10.19
N HIS A 48 -26.10 5.12 10.72
CA HIS A 48 -27.11 4.07 10.80
C HIS A 48 -27.89 4.17 12.10
N ALA A 49 -29.21 4.23 12.02
CA ALA A 49 -30.08 4.33 13.19
C ALA A 49 -30.72 2.97 13.54
N ILE A 50 -30.61 2.58 14.81
CA ILE A 50 -31.30 1.42 15.38
C ILE A 50 -32.28 1.91 16.44
N ASN A 51 -33.51 1.50 16.32
CA ASN A 51 -34.57 1.85 17.26
C ASN A 51 -34.94 0.69 18.17
N GLU A 52 -35.60 1.00 19.29
CA GLU A 52 -36.23 0.02 20.20
C GLU A 52 -35.23 -0.93 20.90
N LEU A 53 -33.96 -0.53 21.04
CA LEU A 53 -33.01 -1.28 21.86
C LEU A 53 -33.42 -1.17 23.36
N VAL A 54 -33.18 -2.26 24.11
CA VAL A 54 -33.64 -2.37 25.50
C VAL A 54 -32.78 -1.55 26.46
N VAL A 55 -33.39 -0.62 27.19
CA VAL A 55 -32.74 0.20 28.21
C VAL A 55 -31.98 -0.66 29.24
N GLY A 56 -30.75 -0.27 29.58
CA GLY A 56 -29.90 -0.95 30.55
C GLY A 56 -29.18 -2.19 30.02
N LYS A 57 -29.44 -2.59 28.76
CA LYS A 57 -28.74 -3.68 28.11
C LYS A 57 -27.50 -3.20 27.40
N LYS A 58 -26.48 -4.06 27.37
CA LYS A 58 -25.23 -3.87 26.61
C LYS A 58 -25.36 -4.46 25.21
N TYR A 59 -24.77 -3.76 24.27
CA TYR A 59 -24.65 -4.18 22.89
C TYR A 59 -23.20 -4.01 22.43
N LYS A 60 -22.81 -4.79 21.41
CA LYS A 60 -21.48 -4.75 20.84
C LYS A 60 -21.59 -4.47 19.34
N LEU A 61 -20.97 -3.38 18.89
CA LEU A 61 -20.76 -3.09 17.47
C LEU A 61 -19.43 -3.70 17.04
N THR A 62 -19.46 -4.50 16.00
CA THR A 62 -18.29 -5.18 15.42
C THR A 62 -18.24 -4.91 13.94
N GLU A 63 -17.07 -4.60 13.44
CA GLU A 63 -16.79 -4.58 12.02
C GLU A 63 -16.39 -5.99 11.58
N THR A 64 -17.13 -6.56 10.62
CA THR A 64 -16.88 -7.90 10.10
C THR A 64 -16.07 -7.89 8.82
N LYS A 65 -16.06 -6.76 8.11
CA LYS A 65 -15.21 -6.48 6.95
C LYS A 65 -14.99 -4.97 6.86
N PRO A 66 -13.75 -4.48 6.77
CA PRO A 66 -13.48 -3.07 6.59
C PRO A 66 -13.83 -2.61 5.18
N ALA A 67 -13.96 -1.30 5.01
CA ALA A 67 -14.04 -0.69 3.69
C ALA A 67 -12.71 -0.88 2.94
N ASP A 68 -12.76 -0.89 1.61
CA ASP A 68 -11.57 -1.08 0.78
C ASP A 68 -10.52 0.01 1.05
N GLY A 69 -9.30 -0.41 1.36
CA GLY A 69 -8.18 0.47 1.72
C GLY A 69 -8.11 0.88 3.20
N PHE A 70 -8.97 0.32 4.02
CA PHE A 70 -9.01 0.57 5.46
C PHE A 70 -8.73 -0.69 6.26
N VAL A 71 -8.48 -0.51 7.56
CA VAL A 71 -8.15 -1.57 8.52
C VAL A 71 -9.34 -1.81 9.43
N THR A 72 -9.60 -3.07 9.75
CA THR A 72 -10.68 -3.45 10.66
C THR A 72 -10.54 -2.75 12.01
N ALA A 73 -11.59 -2.02 12.42
CA ALA A 73 -11.63 -1.36 13.71
C ALA A 73 -11.83 -2.35 14.86
N GLU A 74 -11.37 -1.96 16.05
CA GLU A 74 -11.74 -2.64 17.29
C GLU A 74 -13.24 -2.50 17.54
N SER A 75 -13.86 -3.59 18.06
CA SER A 75 -15.28 -3.56 18.45
C SER A 75 -15.50 -2.58 19.60
N ILE A 76 -16.66 -1.92 19.59
CA ILE A 76 -17.09 -1.05 20.68
C ILE A 76 -18.30 -1.62 21.40
N GLU A 77 -18.31 -1.51 22.73
CA GLU A 77 -19.45 -1.86 23.56
C GLU A 77 -20.18 -0.60 24.02
N PHE A 78 -21.48 -0.64 24.02
CA PHE A 78 -22.31 0.47 24.51
C PHE A 78 -23.53 -0.05 25.29
N THR A 79 -24.01 0.76 26.20
CA THR A 79 -25.20 0.45 27.02
C THR A 79 -26.28 1.45 26.71
N ILE A 80 -27.53 0.97 26.53
CA ILE A 80 -28.64 1.85 26.24
C ILE A 80 -29.09 2.59 27.49
N GLU A 81 -29.05 3.90 27.43
CA GLU A 81 -29.51 4.78 28.49
C GLU A 81 -31.00 5.04 28.40
N ASN A 82 -31.65 5.31 29.56
CA ASN A 82 -33.05 5.68 29.63
C ASN A 82 -33.23 7.18 29.32
N THR A 83 -33.17 7.51 28.04
CA THR A 83 -33.32 8.90 27.56
C THR A 83 -34.16 8.90 26.26
N ALA A 84 -34.88 10.01 26.01
CA ALA A 84 -35.53 10.29 24.75
C ALA A 84 -34.55 10.88 23.70
N GLU A 85 -33.33 11.21 24.10
CA GLU A 85 -32.31 11.72 23.17
C GLU A 85 -31.70 10.61 22.34
N ILE A 86 -31.26 10.95 21.11
CA ILE A 86 -30.54 10.04 20.23
C ILE A 86 -29.13 9.82 20.82
N GLN A 87 -28.82 8.55 21.10
CA GLN A 87 -27.49 8.15 21.59
C GLN A 87 -26.56 7.91 20.41
N LYS A 88 -25.36 8.48 20.44
CA LYS A 88 -24.43 8.42 19.30
C LYS A 88 -23.15 7.69 19.66
N HIS A 89 -22.76 6.74 18.83
CA HIS A 89 -21.49 6.04 18.93
C HIS A 89 -20.78 6.04 17.57
N GLU A 90 -19.48 6.25 17.58
CA GLU A 90 -18.67 6.36 16.38
C GLU A 90 -17.57 5.28 16.39
N MET A 91 -17.44 4.56 15.28
CA MET A 91 -16.35 3.61 15.02
C MET A 91 -15.47 4.19 13.91
N LYS A 92 -14.16 4.23 14.16
CA LYS A 92 -13.17 4.85 13.25
C LYS A 92 -12.21 3.83 12.69
N ASP A 93 -11.92 3.94 11.39
CA ASP A 93 -10.90 3.14 10.71
C ASP A 93 -9.69 3.96 10.37
N ASP A 94 -8.51 3.38 10.57
CA ASP A 94 -7.26 3.84 9.97
C ASP A 94 -7.10 3.24 8.56
N VAL A 95 -6.24 3.84 7.75
CA VAL A 95 -5.94 3.37 6.39
C VAL A 95 -4.84 2.32 6.40
N THR A 96 -4.83 1.44 5.40
CA THR A 96 -3.66 0.62 5.10
C THR A 96 -2.51 1.51 4.60
N LYS A 97 -1.26 1.15 4.95
CA LYS A 97 -0.06 1.93 4.60
C LYS A 97 1.04 1.02 4.10
N VAL A 98 1.53 1.28 2.89
CA VAL A 98 2.62 0.53 2.28
C VAL A 98 3.75 1.49 1.89
N GLN A 99 4.98 1.15 2.27
CA GLN A 99 6.19 1.85 1.85
C GLN A 99 6.99 0.94 0.92
N ILE A 100 7.28 1.41 -0.29
CA ILE A 100 7.99 0.67 -1.32
C ILE A 100 9.35 1.30 -1.56
N SER A 101 10.41 0.52 -1.33
CA SER A 101 11.80 0.91 -1.57
C SER A 101 12.33 0.25 -2.83
N LYS A 102 12.95 1.04 -3.71
CA LYS A 102 13.67 0.58 -4.88
C LYS A 102 15.14 0.86 -4.67
N THR A 103 15.94 -0.17 -4.36
CA THR A 103 17.34 -0.02 -3.97
C THR A 103 18.28 -0.83 -4.85
N ASP A 104 19.59 -0.59 -4.73
CA ASP A 104 20.60 -1.49 -5.25
C ASP A 104 20.64 -2.80 -4.44
N ILE A 105 21.44 -3.76 -4.87
CA ILE A 105 21.55 -5.08 -4.23
C ILE A 105 22.05 -4.99 -2.78
N THR A 106 22.76 -3.93 -2.39
CA THR A 106 23.20 -3.70 -1.02
C THR A 106 22.04 -3.27 -0.12
N GLY A 107 21.06 -2.56 -0.69
CA GLY A 107 19.88 -2.09 0.02
C GLY A 107 20.08 -0.77 0.77
N ASP A 108 21.22 -0.10 0.57
CA ASP A 108 21.61 1.07 1.37
C ASP A 108 21.06 2.39 0.81
N GLN A 109 20.76 2.44 -0.49
CA GLN A 109 20.33 3.68 -1.15
C GLN A 109 19.19 3.43 -2.13
N GLU A 110 18.22 4.33 -2.12
CA GLU A 110 17.16 4.37 -3.13
C GLU A 110 17.77 4.69 -4.51
N ILE A 111 17.25 4.00 -5.54
CA ILE A 111 17.67 4.18 -6.93
C ILE A 111 16.58 4.92 -7.70
N PRO A 112 16.84 6.15 -8.18
CA PRO A 112 15.88 6.88 -9.00
C PRO A 112 15.88 6.39 -10.45
N GLY A 113 14.70 6.49 -11.10
CA GLY A 113 14.52 6.30 -12.53
C GLY A 113 14.02 4.92 -12.98
N ALA A 114 13.70 4.00 -12.06
CA ALA A 114 12.96 2.79 -12.38
C ALA A 114 11.48 3.14 -12.65
N LYS A 115 10.86 2.53 -13.66
CA LYS A 115 9.41 2.55 -13.82
C LYS A 115 8.81 1.35 -13.13
N LEU A 116 7.98 1.59 -12.12
CA LEU A 116 7.37 0.59 -11.27
C LEU A 116 5.86 0.62 -11.38
N THR A 117 5.25 -0.56 -11.24
CA THR A 117 3.80 -0.75 -11.31
C THR A 117 3.36 -1.74 -10.24
N ILE A 118 2.31 -1.40 -9.50
CA ILE A 118 1.58 -2.34 -8.64
C ILE A 118 0.44 -2.94 -9.45
N LEU A 119 0.35 -4.27 -9.43
CA LEU A 119 -0.71 -5.04 -10.04
C LEU A 119 -1.51 -5.75 -8.95
N ASP A 120 -2.83 -5.84 -9.13
CA ASP A 120 -3.71 -6.66 -8.29
C ASP A 120 -3.63 -8.16 -8.65
N GLU A 121 -4.44 -8.98 -8.00
CA GLU A 121 -4.51 -10.44 -8.26
C GLU A 121 -4.99 -10.81 -9.68
N ASN A 122 -5.59 -9.86 -10.40
CA ASN A 122 -6.06 -10.03 -11.77
C ASN A 122 -5.12 -9.42 -12.81
N ASP A 123 -3.87 -9.11 -12.42
CA ASP A 123 -2.88 -8.38 -13.24
C ASP A 123 -3.35 -7.00 -13.71
N GLN A 124 -4.31 -6.37 -13.02
CA GLN A 124 -4.75 -5.03 -13.33
C GLN A 124 -3.85 -4.00 -12.64
N VAL A 125 -3.52 -2.94 -13.36
CA VAL A 125 -2.69 -1.85 -12.83
C VAL A 125 -3.46 -1.08 -11.77
N VAL A 126 -2.94 -1.07 -10.55
CA VAL A 126 -3.45 -0.28 -9.42
C VAL A 126 -2.76 1.07 -9.36
N GLU A 127 -1.43 1.08 -9.47
CA GLU A 127 -0.62 2.30 -9.43
C GLU A 127 0.65 2.14 -10.26
N SER A 128 1.15 3.25 -10.84
CA SER A 128 2.44 3.28 -11.57
C SER A 128 3.17 4.58 -11.28
N TRP A 129 4.48 4.49 -11.04
CA TRP A 129 5.33 5.67 -10.79
C TRP A 129 6.75 5.48 -11.29
N THR A 130 7.55 6.53 -11.19
CA THR A 130 9.00 6.44 -11.38
C THR A 130 9.70 6.59 -10.04
N SER A 131 10.59 5.66 -9.70
CA SER A 131 11.34 5.68 -8.45
C SER A 131 12.16 6.97 -8.30
N SER A 132 12.32 7.41 -7.06
CA SER A 132 13.08 8.60 -6.67
C SER A 132 14.23 8.23 -5.71
N ASP A 133 14.82 9.23 -5.08
CA ASP A 133 15.79 9.10 -3.99
C ASP A 133 15.15 8.83 -2.61
N LYS A 134 13.84 8.54 -2.60
CA LYS A 134 13.05 8.23 -1.40
C LYS A 134 12.12 7.06 -1.68
N PRO A 135 11.73 6.30 -0.63
CA PRO A 135 10.68 5.31 -0.75
C PRO A 135 9.37 5.92 -1.27
N HIS A 136 8.60 5.14 -1.99
CA HIS A 136 7.28 5.50 -2.44
C HIS A 136 6.23 5.05 -1.41
N TYR A 137 5.31 5.93 -1.05
CA TYR A 137 4.24 5.67 -0.10
C TYR A 137 2.92 5.49 -0.83
N VAL A 138 2.22 4.41 -0.49
CA VAL A 138 0.87 4.11 -0.98
C VAL A 138 -0.04 3.94 0.23
N GLU A 139 -1.12 4.69 0.27
CA GLU A 139 -2.18 4.58 1.27
C GLU A 139 -3.46 4.07 0.62
N LYS A 140 -4.32 3.47 1.44
CA LYS A 140 -5.64 2.97 1.03
C LYS A 140 -5.56 1.87 -0.04
N LEU A 141 -4.49 1.06 -0.04
CA LEU A 141 -4.45 -0.15 -0.85
C LEU A 141 -5.35 -1.21 -0.17
N PRO A 142 -6.37 -1.78 -0.84
CA PRO A 142 -7.21 -2.82 -0.25
C PRO A 142 -6.38 -3.98 0.31
N ILE A 143 -6.87 -4.60 1.40
CA ILE A 143 -6.26 -5.80 1.97
C ILE A 143 -6.28 -6.90 0.90
N GLY A 144 -5.11 -7.52 0.63
CA GLY A 144 -4.99 -8.52 -0.42
C GLY A 144 -3.57 -8.71 -0.94
N LYS A 145 -3.44 -9.48 -2.01
CA LYS A 145 -2.16 -9.80 -2.64
C LYS A 145 -1.91 -8.94 -3.86
N TYR A 146 -0.67 -8.53 -4.01
CA TYR A 146 -0.21 -7.65 -5.08
C TYR A 146 1.12 -8.12 -5.65
N THR A 147 1.39 -7.63 -6.86
CA THR A 147 2.67 -7.82 -7.54
C THR A 147 3.28 -6.45 -7.84
N LEU A 148 4.49 -6.21 -7.35
CA LEU A 148 5.31 -5.08 -7.74
C LEU A 148 6.15 -5.50 -8.95
N ARG A 149 5.97 -4.84 -10.08
CA ARG A 149 6.67 -5.08 -11.35
C ARG A 149 7.55 -3.90 -11.71
N GLU A 150 8.75 -4.19 -12.17
CA GLU A 150 9.61 -3.22 -12.81
C GLU A 150 9.40 -3.26 -14.33
N GLU A 151 8.82 -2.21 -14.90
CA GLU A 151 8.62 -2.08 -16.35
C GLU A 151 9.88 -1.61 -17.09
N GLN A 152 10.70 -0.83 -16.39
CA GLN A 152 11.97 -0.31 -16.91
C GLN A 152 12.97 -0.12 -15.77
N ALA A 153 14.15 -0.75 -15.92
CA ALA A 153 15.25 -0.57 -14.98
C ALA A 153 15.88 0.83 -15.09
N PRO A 154 16.45 1.35 -14.00
CA PRO A 154 17.23 2.59 -14.01
C PRO A 154 18.46 2.46 -14.89
N LYS A 155 19.00 3.58 -15.32
CA LYS A 155 20.22 3.58 -16.14
C LYS A 155 21.42 2.96 -15.38
N GLY A 156 21.99 1.90 -15.95
CA GLY A 156 23.14 1.19 -15.39
C GLY A 156 22.76 -0.02 -14.54
N PHE A 157 21.49 -0.32 -14.45
CA PHE A 157 20.96 -1.49 -13.74
C PHE A 157 20.30 -2.47 -14.71
N ILE A 158 20.10 -3.69 -14.28
CA ILE A 158 19.38 -4.72 -15.03
C ILE A 158 17.96 -4.85 -14.48
N LEU A 159 17.03 -5.16 -15.36
CA LEU A 159 15.64 -5.40 -14.99
C LEU A 159 15.56 -6.56 -13.98
N THR A 160 14.85 -6.37 -12.88
CA THR A 160 14.67 -7.38 -11.85
C THR A 160 13.34 -8.14 -12.02
N ASN A 161 13.19 -9.25 -11.28
CA ASN A 161 11.96 -10.03 -11.28
C ASN A 161 10.88 -9.35 -10.45
N ASP A 162 9.62 -9.68 -10.76
CA ASP A 162 8.47 -9.25 -9.98
C ASP A 162 8.61 -9.66 -8.49
N VAL A 163 8.11 -8.80 -7.60
CA VAL A 163 8.05 -9.05 -6.16
C VAL A 163 6.58 -9.13 -5.76
N THR A 164 6.15 -10.28 -5.24
CA THR A 164 4.81 -10.42 -4.67
C THR A 164 4.80 -9.99 -3.22
N PHE A 165 3.74 -9.28 -2.80
CA PHE A 165 3.55 -8.84 -1.42
C PHE A 165 2.08 -8.90 -1.04
N GLU A 166 1.79 -8.86 0.24
CA GLU A 166 0.44 -8.86 0.79
C GLU A 166 0.23 -7.60 1.62
N VAL A 167 -0.89 -6.94 1.41
CA VAL A 167 -1.38 -5.86 2.28
C VAL A 167 -2.21 -6.52 3.37
N ALA A 168 -1.68 -6.53 4.58
CA ALA A 168 -2.32 -7.11 5.75
C ALA A 168 -3.27 -6.12 6.42
N ASP A 169 -4.19 -6.64 7.23
CA ASP A 169 -5.13 -5.86 8.05
C ASP A 169 -4.39 -5.24 9.25
N THR A 170 -3.68 -4.15 9.01
CA THR A 170 -2.94 -3.39 10.02
C THR A 170 -2.73 -1.95 9.62
N GLY A 171 -2.86 -1.02 10.58
CA GLY A 171 -2.54 0.40 10.42
C GLY A 171 -1.04 0.72 10.45
N GLU A 172 -0.19 -0.28 10.72
CA GLU A 172 1.27 -0.13 10.68
C GLU A 172 1.77 0.00 9.25
N ILE A 173 2.91 0.70 9.09
CA ILE A 173 3.55 0.82 7.76
C ILE A 173 4.16 -0.53 7.39
N GLN A 174 3.66 -1.12 6.30
CA GLN A 174 4.16 -2.36 5.72
C GLN A 174 5.21 -2.02 4.67
N THR A 175 6.39 -2.67 4.72
CA THR A 175 7.51 -2.34 3.84
C THR A 175 7.71 -3.40 2.76
N VAL A 176 7.88 -2.95 1.52
CA VAL A 176 8.21 -3.77 0.36
C VAL A 176 9.52 -3.28 -0.24
N SER A 177 10.45 -4.18 -0.54
CA SER A 177 11.74 -3.81 -1.15
C SER A 177 11.96 -4.57 -2.45
N MET A 178 12.29 -3.82 -3.50
CA MET A 178 12.72 -4.36 -4.79
C MET A 178 14.17 -3.91 -5.04
N LYS A 179 15.04 -4.87 -5.38
CA LYS A 179 16.49 -4.65 -5.51
C LYS A 179 16.98 -4.91 -6.92
N ASP A 180 17.83 -4.01 -7.43
CA ASP A 180 18.48 -4.16 -8.71
C ASP A 180 19.96 -4.46 -8.58
N ASP A 181 20.47 -5.32 -9.46
CA ASP A 181 21.92 -5.46 -9.67
C ASP A 181 22.38 -4.53 -10.80
N THR A 182 23.64 -4.12 -10.71
CA THR A 182 24.25 -3.27 -11.74
C THR A 182 24.47 -4.05 -13.04
N ALA A 183 24.17 -3.40 -14.17
CA ALA A 183 24.50 -3.94 -15.47
C ALA A 183 26.04 -4.03 -15.62
N LYS A 184 26.54 -5.24 -15.76
CA LYS A 184 27.97 -5.51 -15.98
C LYS A 184 28.19 -5.77 -17.47
N GLY A 185 28.90 -4.85 -18.13
CA GLY A 185 29.31 -5.01 -19.50
C GLY A 185 30.83 -5.25 -19.59
N LYS A 186 31.26 -6.16 -20.48
CA LYS A 186 32.67 -6.32 -20.84
C LYS A 186 32.83 -5.88 -22.28
N VAL A 187 33.66 -4.85 -22.48
CA VAL A 187 34.11 -4.45 -23.82
C VAL A 187 35.51 -5.00 -24.01
N ILE A 188 35.73 -5.79 -25.08
CA ILE A 188 37.04 -6.24 -25.49
C ILE A 188 37.39 -5.44 -26.75
N ILE A 189 38.47 -4.67 -26.67
CA ILE A 189 39.00 -3.90 -27.78
C ILE A 189 40.27 -4.56 -28.25
N ASN A 190 40.29 -5.06 -29.48
CA ASN A 190 41.45 -5.63 -30.12
C ASN A 190 41.99 -4.64 -31.17
N LYS A 191 43.28 -4.38 -31.15
CA LYS A 191 43.98 -3.65 -32.20
C LYS A 191 44.88 -4.59 -32.94
N THR A 192 44.69 -4.71 -34.24
CA THR A 192 45.48 -5.55 -35.12
C THR A 192 46.07 -4.73 -36.24
N ASP A 193 47.18 -5.19 -36.77
CA ASP A 193 47.76 -4.71 -38.01
C ASP A 193 46.82 -5.02 -39.18
N ALA A 194 46.63 -4.10 -40.11
CA ALA A 194 45.64 -4.21 -41.17
C ALA A 194 46.01 -5.28 -42.22
N ASP A 195 47.29 -5.55 -42.43
CA ASP A 195 47.75 -6.47 -43.46
C ASP A 195 48.02 -7.88 -42.93
N THR A 196 48.46 -7.97 -41.66
CA THR A 196 48.86 -9.24 -41.05
C THR A 196 47.88 -9.79 -40.05
N GLU A 197 46.86 -9.01 -39.66
CA GLU A 197 45.86 -9.31 -38.61
C GLU A 197 46.48 -9.61 -37.24
N LYS A 198 47.78 -9.43 -37.06
CA LYS A 198 48.46 -9.66 -35.79
C LYS A 198 48.19 -8.56 -34.77
N PRO A 199 48.08 -8.89 -33.47
CA PRO A 199 47.91 -7.90 -32.43
C PRO A 199 49.03 -6.88 -32.40
N LEU A 200 48.64 -5.59 -32.30
CA LEU A 200 49.59 -4.48 -32.16
C LEU A 200 49.77 -4.14 -30.68
N LYS A 201 51.01 -4.09 -30.21
CA LYS A 201 51.41 -3.71 -28.85
C LYS A 201 51.70 -2.22 -28.74
N GLY A 202 51.65 -1.69 -27.51
CA GLY A 202 52.03 -0.31 -27.21
C GLY A 202 51.01 0.74 -27.65
N VAL A 203 49.75 0.33 -27.94
CA VAL A 203 48.69 1.26 -28.31
C VAL A 203 47.94 1.67 -27.05
N GLU A 204 47.71 2.96 -26.86
CA GLU A 204 46.90 3.51 -25.81
C GLU A 204 45.47 3.78 -26.32
N TYR A 205 44.49 3.46 -25.48
CA TYR A 205 43.07 3.70 -25.75
C TYR A 205 42.47 4.59 -24.68
N GLU A 206 41.58 5.45 -25.12
CA GLU A 206 40.64 6.14 -24.26
C GLU A 206 39.21 5.73 -24.62
N LEU A 207 38.46 5.27 -23.64
CA LEU A 207 37.01 5.13 -23.75
C LEU A 207 36.38 6.43 -23.28
N ARG A 208 35.55 7.05 -24.13
CA ARG A 208 34.81 8.29 -23.82
C ARG A 208 33.34 8.09 -23.95
N ASP A 209 32.57 8.81 -23.13
CA ASP A 209 31.10 8.89 -23.30
C ASP A 209 30.72 9.79 -24.49
N SER A 210 29.40 9.88 -24.78
CA SER A 210 28.86 10.72 -25.86
C SER A 210 29.11 12.22 -25.67
N LYS A 211 29.51 12.66 -24.47
CA LYS A 211 29.84 14.06 -24.13
C LYS A 211 31.35 14.29 -24.13
N GLY A 212 32.18 13.29 -24.51
CA GLY A 212 33.62 13.37 -24.59
C GLY A 212 34.37 13.18 -23.27
N LYS A 213 33.69 12.85 -22.18
CA LYS A 213 34.28 12.55 -20.88
C LYS A 213 35.03 11.20 -20.96
N VAL A 214 36.28 11.16 -20.52
CA VAL A 214 37.06 9.93 -20.45
C VAL A 214 36.50 9.02 -19.36
N LEU A 215 36.12 7.80 -19.72
CA LEU A 215 35.59 6.76 -18.83
C LEU A 215 36.67 5.77 -18.39
N ASP A 216 37.61 5.44 -19.31
CA ASP A 216 38.75 4.53 -19.04
C ASP A 216 39.93 4.83 -19.97
N ARG A 217 41.15 4.47 -19.54
CA ARG A 217 42.36 4.48 -20.31
C ARG A 217 43.11 3.18 -20.11
N LYS A 218 43.53 2.55 -21.20
CA LYS A 218 44.34 1.33 -21.15
C LYS A 218 45.37 1.31 -22.26
N SER A 219 46.56 0.75 -21.95
CA SER A 219 47.58 0.41 -22.93
C SER A 219 47.57 -1.09 -23.19
N VAL A 220 47.77 -1.49 -24.45
CA VAL A 220 47.98 -2.90 -24.83
C VAL A 220 49.45 -3.22 -24.61
N VAL A 221 49.72 -4.16 -23.69
CA VAL A 221 51.05 -4.64 -23.35
C VAL A 221 51.48 -5.77 -24.28
#